data_b7b2d231c5b498e76d5a83bd804fec4e
#
_entry.id   b7b2d231c5b498e76d5a83bd804fec4e
#
_cell.length_a   1.000
_cell.length_b   1.000
_cell.length_c   1.000
_cell.angle_alpha   90.00
_cell.angle_beta   90.00
_cell.angle_gamma   90.00
#
_symmetry.space_group_name_H-M   'P 1'
#
loop_
_entity.id
_entity.type
_entity.pdbx_description
1 polymer ?
#
loop_
_entity_poly.entity_id
_entity_poly.type
_entity_poly.pdbx_seq_one_letter_code
_entity_poly.pdbx_strand_id
1 'polypeptide(L)'
;MQHWVEEVKLSNGAEGLLIDAPSTNVTYIDISFRAGYYLSPEGKMDTAHVMEHLALGANQVYKKSSQFSQEFTKHGAYNNAYTGDYHMGYIAECAEFETERILDLMCIAIESPLFKEQDFKSEIANVREELKMRKNYHDTELLLELEDSLGFVSKSYGARTKQLSKITLEVVSNVKFVLVRLVLLNIVTELKLLSQ
;
A
#
# COMPACT_ATOMS: atom_id res chain seq x y z
N MET A 1 -24.62 12.25 -12.38
CA MET A 1 -24.74 11.26 -11.31
C MET A 1 -24.84 12.05 -10.02
N GLN A 2 -25.86 11.83 -9.21
CA GLN A 2 -26.02 12.52 -7.92
C GLN A 2 -25.14 11.81 -6.90
N HIS A 3 -24.36 12.54 -6.14
CA HIS A 3 -23.48 12.01 -5.08
C HIS A 3 -23.39 13.02 -3.95
N TRP A 4 -23.08 12.54 -2.75
CA TRP A 4 -22.78 13.37 -1.59
C TRP A 4 -21.36 13.07 -1.13
N VAL A 5 -20.68 14.10 -0.65
CA VAL A 5 -19.31 14.01 -0.12
C VAL A 5 -19.35 14.52 1.31
N GLU A 6 -18.82 13.73 2.22
CA GLU A 6 -18.62 14.09 3.62
C GLU A 6 -17.14 13.98 3.98
N GLU A 7 -16.59 15.03 4.54
CA GLU A 7 -15.25 15.00 5.14
C GLU A 7 -15.35 14.44 6.55
N VAL A 8 -14.56 13.42 6.83
CA VAL A 8 -14.51 12.79 8.16
C VAL A 8 -13.13 12.96 8.77
N LYS A 9 -13.11 13.22 10.07
CA LYS A 9 -11.88 13.24 10.85
C LYS A 9 -12.01 12.27 12.01
N LEU A 10 -11.13 11.28 12.01
CA LEU A 10 -11.12 10.24 13.02
C LEU A 10 -10.44 10.72 14.30
N SER A 11 -10.72 10.10 15.43
CA SER A 11 -10.17 10.45 16.74
C SER A 11 -8.63 10.35 16.80
N ASN A 12 -8.03 9.50 15.96
CA ASN A 12 -6.57 9.37 15.81
C ASN A 12 -5.93 10.46 14.93
N GLY A 13 -6.75 11.40 14.39
CA GLY A 13 -6.32 12.48 13.51
C GLY A 13 -6.24 12.11 12.03
N ALA A 14 -6.59 10.89 11.63
CA ALA A 14 -6.73 10.55 10.21
C ALA A 14 -7.92 11.32 9.60
N GLU A 15 -7.77 11.71 8.35
CA GLU A 15 -8.79 12.44 7.59
C GLU A 15 -9.23 11.58 6.41
N GLY A 16 -10.50 11.64 6.04
CA GLY A 16 -11.04 10.86 4.96
C GLY A 16 -12.21 11.55 4.27
N LEU A 17 -12.60 10.97 3.15
CA LEU A 17 -13.78 11.34 2.40
C LEU A 17 -14.72 10.14 2.32
N LEU A 18 -15.97 10.34 2.70
CA LEU A 18 -17.06 9.44 2.40
C LEU A 18 -17.79 9.97 1.19
N ILE A 19 -17.87 9.18 0.12
CA ILE A 19 -18.55 9.54 -1.12
C ILE A 19 -19.70 8.56 -1.31
N ASP A 20 -20.93 9.04 -1.08
CA ASP A 20 -22.12 8.26 -1.33
C ASP A 20 -22.62 8.50 -2.77
N ALA A 21 -22.70 7.42 -3.54
CA ALA A 21 -23.16 7.40 -4.93
C ALA A 21 -24.29 6.36 -5.09
N PRO A 22 -25.53 6.70 -4.70
CA PRO A 22 -26.63 5.75 -4.54
C PRO A 22 -27.06 5.03 -5.83
N SER A 23 -26.53 5.41 -6.97
CA SER A 23 -26.75 4.71 -8.25
C SER A 23 -25.76 3.57 -8.51
N THR A 24 -24.88 3.26 -7.57
CA THR A 24 -23.86 2.20 -7.68
C THR A 24 -24.08 1.14 -6.60
N ASN A 25 -23.76 -0.11 -6.93
CA ASN A 25 -23.75 -1.23 -5.99
C ASN A 25 -22.31 -1.73 -5.77
N VAL A 26 -21.33 -0.85 -5.99
CA VAL A 26 -19.89 -1.12 -5.86
C VAL A 26 -19.31 -0.12 -4.88
N THR A 27 -18.51 -0.61 -3.95
CA THR A 27 -17.72 0.20 -3.03
C THR A 27 -16.27 0.19 -3.47
N TYR A 28 -15.67 1.37 -3.55
CA TYR A 28 -14.24 1.58 -3.67
C TYR A 28 -13.67 2.05 -2.33
N ILE A 29 -12.60 1.42 -1.88
CA ILE A 29 -11.90 1.74 -0.63
C ILE A 29 -10.46 2.10 -0.96
N ASP A 30 -9.96 3.22 -0.45
CA ASP A 30 -8.54 3.60 -0.50
C ASP A 30 -8.07 3.97 0.91
N ILE A 31 -7.05 3.27 1.40
CA ILE A 31 -6.41 3.56 2.68
C ILE A 31 -4.97 3.98 2.38
N SER A 32 -4.70 5.28 2.47
CA SER A 32 -3.41 5.83 2.10
C SER A 32 -2.61 6.33 3.31
N PHE A 33 -1.29 6.22 3.20
CA PHE A 33 -0.33 6.60 4.22
C PHE A 33 0.67 7.59 3.63
N ARG A 34 1.12 8.52 4.44
CA ARG A 34 2.24 9.40 4.10
C ARG A 34 3.56 8.61 4.20
N ALA A 35 3.77 7.74 3.23
CA ALA A 35 4.95 6.91 3.08
C ALA A 35 5.17 6.63 1.60
N GLY A 36 6.19 7.21 1.02
CA GLY A 36 6.48 7.06 -0.40
C GLY A 36 7.98 6.96 -0.65
N TYR A 37 8.36 6.92 -1.92
CA TYR A 37 9.76 6.78 -2.31
C TYR A 37 10.65 7.84 -1.67
N TYR A 38 10.21 9.11 -1.63
CA TYR A 38 11.02 10.24 -1.13
C TYR A 38 11.07 10.32 0.41
N LEU A 39 10.23 9.57 1.09
CA LEU A 39 10.23 9.45 2.55
C LEU A 39 11.00 8.20 3.03
N SER A 40 11.49 7.39 2.10
CA SER A 40 12.29 6.21 2.41
C SER A 40 13.69 6.60 2.90
N PRO A 41 14.36 5.76 3.70
CA PRO A 41 15.72 6.04 4.15
C PRO A 41 16.68 6.23 2.98
N GLU A 42 17.68 7.09 3.16
CA GLU A 42 18.68 7.40 2.14
C GLU A 42 19.33 6.13 1.57
N GLY A 43 19.39 6.07 0.24
CA GLY A 43 19.95 4.92 -0.48
C GLY A 43 19.12 3.63 -0.40
N LYS A 44 17.83 3.72 0.01
CA LYS A 44 16.90 2.61 0.14
C LYS A 44 15.49 3.02 -0.34
N MET A 45 15.42 3.65 -1.50
CA MET A 45 14.24 4.34 -2.02
C MET A 45 12.99 3.44 -2.10
N ASP A 46 13.17 2.16 -2.42
CA ASP A 46 12.08 1.19 -2.53
C ASP A 46 11.65 0.54 -1.21
N THR A 47 12.03 1.09 -0.05
CA THR A 47 11.63 0.52 1.24
C THR A 47 10.10 0.50 1.41
N ALA A 48 9.41 1.59 1.06
CA ALA A 48 7.95 1.66 1.07
C ALA A 48 7.32 0.69 0.07
N HIS A 49 7.88 0.56 -1.11
CA HIS A 49 7.43 -0.37 -2.15
C HIS A 49 7.54 -1.85 -1.72
N VAL A 50 8.66 -2.22 -1.10
CA VAL A 50 8.82 -3.58 -0.52
C VAL A 50 7.83 -3.80 0.62
N MET A 51 7.56 -2.78 1.45
CA MET A 51 6.55 -2.84 2.49
C MET A 51 5.15 -3.06 1.93
N GLU A 52 4.80 -2.37 0.84
CA GLU A 52 3.54 -2.52 0.11
C GLU A 52 3.29 -3.97 -0.28
N HIS A 53 4.27 -4.63 -0.93
CA HIS A 53 4.19 -6.02 -1.31
C HIS A 53 4.02 -6.95 -0.11
N LEU A 54 4.79 -6.73 0.96
CA LEU A 54 4.75 -7.59 2.14
C LEU A 54 3.43 -7.51 2.91
N ALA A 55 2.77 -6.35 2.94
CA ALA A 55 1.52 -6.17 3.67
C ALA A 55 0.36 -6.97 3.05
N LEU A 56 0.33 -7.11 1.72
CA LEU A 56 -0.67 -7.95 1.03
C LEU A 56 -0.32 -9.45 1.07
N GLY A 57 0.78 -9.81 1.72
CA GLY A 57 1.24 -11.18 1.89
C GLY A 57 0.62 -11.93 3.07
N ALA A 58 1.39 -12.84 3.65
CA ALA A 58 0.99 -13.56 4.86
C ALA A 58 0.86 -12.61 6.07
N ASN A 59 -0.11 -12.89 6.94
CA ASN A 59 -0.39 -12.07 8.13
C ASN A 59 -0.69 -12.93 9.35
N GLN A 60 -0.99 -12.31 10.49
CA GLN A 60 -1.24 -13.03 11.73
C GLN A 60 -2.48 -13.93 11.67
N VAL A 61 -3.47 -13.61 10.83
CA VAL A 61 -4.69 -14.40 10.64
C VAL A 61 -4.47 -15.46 9.57
N TYR A 62 -3.96 -15.06 8.40
CA TYR A 62 -3.72 -15.94 7.25
C TYR A 62 -2.22 -16.18 7.05
N LYS A 63 -1.74 -17.37 7.47
CA LYS A 63 -0.31 -17.71 7.47
C LYS A 63 0.31 -17.91 6.08
N LYS A 64 -0.53 -17.97 5.03
CA LYS A 64 -0.12 -18.08 3.63
C LYS A 64 -0.74 -16.93 2.83
N SER A 65 0.06 -16.25 2.01
CA SER A 65 -0.38 -15.18 1.11
C SER A 65 -1.49 -15.63 0.17
N SER A 66 -1.41 -16.86 -0.36
CA SER A 66 -2.44 -17.40 -1.24
C SER A 66 -3.81 -17.57 -0.57
N GLN A 67 -3.86 -17.92 0.72
CA GLN A 67 -5.11 -17.98 1.47
C GLN A 67 -5.70 -16.59 1.67
N PHE A 68 -4.86 -15.62 1.97
CA PHE A 68 -5.29 -14.24 2.15
C PHE A 68 -5.82 -13.63 0.86
N SER A 69 -5.09 -13.79 -0.25
CA SER A 69 -5.53 -13.33 -1.58
C SER A 69 -6.87 -13.96 -2.01
N GLN A 70 -7.08 -15.25 -1.70
CA GLN A 70 -8.35 -15.93 -2.01
C GLN A 70 -9.53 -15.32 -1.27
N GLU A 71 -9.34 -14.77 -0.06
CA GLU A 71 -10.43 -14.13 0.67
C GLU A 71 -10.93 -12.86 -0.04
N PHE A 72 -10.08 -12.09 -0.70
CA PHE A 72 -10.53 -10.96 -1.53
C PHE A 72 -11.33 -11.45 -2.74
N THR A 73 -10.80 -12.43 -3.47
CA THR A 73 -11.42 -12.89 -4.72
C THR A 73 -12.64 -13.80 -4.54
N LYS A 74 -12.89 -14.27 -3.33
CA LYS A 74 -13.96 -15.22 -2.99
C LYS A 74 -15.35 -14.81 -3.47
N HIS A 75 -15.66 -13.52 -3.44
CA HIS A 75 -16.90 -12.95 -3.93
C HIS A 75 -16.66 -11.88 -5.01
N GLY A 76 -15.54 -11.97 -5.71
CA GLY A 76 -15.22 -11.11 -6.86
C GLY A 76 -14.65 -9.74 -6.51
N ALA A 77 -14.19 -9.51 -5.27
CA ALA A 77 -13.51 -8.28 -4.95
C ALA A 77 -12.13 -8.22 -5.62
N TYR A 78 -11.76 -7.01 -6.04
CA TYR A 78 -10.41 -6.68 -6.49
C TYR A 78 -9.67 -5.97 -5.36
N ASN A 79 -8.40 -6.25 -5.21
CA ASN A 79 -7.51 -5.51 -4.31
C ASN A 79 -6.16 -5.25 -4.98
N ASN A 80 -5.58 -4.13 -4.64
CA ASN A 80 -4.26 -3.73 -5.12
C ASN A 80 -3.60 -2.79 -4.11
N ALA A 81 -2.35 -2.42 -4.38
CA ALA A 81 -1.65 -1.38 -3.64
C ALA A 81 -0.80 -0.54 -4.58
N TYR A 82 -0.34 0.60 -4.12
CA TYR A 82 0.51 1.50 -4.89
C TYR A 82 1.49 2.24 -3.99
N THR A 83 2.66 2.53 -4.53
CA THR A 83 3.64 3.42 -3.91
C THR A 83 3.98 4.55 -4.87
N GLY A 84 3.72 5.77 -4.44
CA GLY A 84 4.08 7.01 -5.13
C GLY A 84 5.24 7.73 -4.43
N ASP A 85 5.47 8.97 -4.80
CA ASP A 85 6.57 9.77 -4.27
C ASP A 85 6.45 10.04 -2.77
N TYR A 86 5.27 10.40 -2.29
CA TYR A 86 5.01 10.78 -0.90
C TYR A 86 3.98 9.91 -0.19
N HIS A 87 3.24 9.09 -0.93
CA HIS A 87 2.15 8.27 -0.41
C HIS A 87 2.28 6.82 -0.85
N MET A 88 1.82 5.94 0.00
CA MET A 88 1.59 4.53 -0.26
C MET A 88 0.15 4.23 0.12
N GLY A 89 -0.56 3.45 -0.69
CA GLY A 89 -1.96 3.15 -0.43
C GLY A 89 -2.33 1.72 -0.78
N TYR A 90 -3.40 1.27 -0.15
CA TYR A 90 -4.06 -0.02 -0.40
C TYR A 90 -5.47 0.26 -0.87
N ILE A 91 -5.86 -0.33 -1.99
CA ILE A 91 -7.17 -0.13 -2.61
C ILE A 91 -7.92 -1.44 -2.72
N ALA A 92 -9.24 -1.36 -2.63
CA ALA A 92 -10.12 -2.47 -2.93
C ALA A 92 -11.39 -1.99 -3.63
N GLU A 93 -11.92 -2.84 -4.50
CA GLU A 93 -13.22 -2.69 -5.13
C GLU A 93 -14.04 -3.93 -4.84
N CYS A 94 -15.29 -3.76 -4.37
CA CYS A 94 -16.15 -4.87 -4.03
C CYS A 94 -17.63 -4.51 -4.23
N ALA A 95 -18.48 -5.53 -4.24
CA ALA A 95 -19.92 -5.30 -4.15
C ALA A 95 -20.26 -4.67 -2.79
N GLU A 96 -21.25 -3.79 -2.75
CA GLU A 96 -21.64 -3.03 -1.56
C GLU A 96 -21.86 -3.92 -0.32
N PHE A 97 -22.51 -5.07 -0.47
CA PHE A 97 -22.76 -6.00 0.64
C PHE A 97 -21.49 -6.66 1.21
N GLU A 98 -20.34 -6.55 0.51
CA GLU A 98 -19.03 -7.06 0.94
C GLU A 98 -18.16 -6.00 1.62
N THR A 99 -18.58 -4.74 1.64
CA THR A 99 -17.77 -3.59 2.09
C THR A 99 -17.16 -3.82 3.45
N GLU A 100 -17.94 -4.26 4.44
CA GLU A 100 -17.44 -4.46 5.81
C GLU A 100 -16.37 -5.58 5.86
N ARG A 101 -16.62 -6.70 5.18
CA ARG A 101 -15.67 -7.81 5.13
C ARG A 101 -14.37 -7.44 4.43
N ILE A 102 -14.46 -6.70 3.32
CA ILE A 102 -13.27 -6.27 2.57
C ILE A 102 -12.48 -5.23 3.37
N LEU A 103 -13.15 -4.31 4.05
CA LEU A 103 -12.50 -3.36 4.94
C LEU A 103 -11.76 -4.08 6.08
N ASP A 104 -12.36 -5.11 6.69
CA ASP A 104 -11.70 -5.94 7.69
C ASP A 104 -10.44 -6.62 7.14
N LEU A 105 -10.49 -7.16 5.92
CA LEU A 105 -9.32 -7.77 5.28
C LEU A 105 -8.22 -6.75 5.02
N MET A 106 -8.56 -5.54 4.56
CA MET A 106 -7.58 -4.46 4.37
C MET A 106 -6.92 -4.08 5.69
N CYS A 107 -7.69 -3.97 6.77
CA CYS A 107 -7.15 -3.71 8.10
C CYS A 107 -6.20 -4.83 8.56
N ILE A 108 -6.57 -6.11 8.37
CA ILE A 108 -5.69 -7.25 8.67
C ILE A 108 -4.37 -7.16 7.89
N ALA A 109 -4.40 -6.79 6.60
CA ALA A 109 -3.21 -6.61 5.77
C ALA A 109 -2.25 -5.58 6.38
N ILE A 110 -2.79 -4.46 6.84
CA ILE A 110 -2.03 -3.31 7.30
C ILE A 110 -1.55 -3.50 8.75
N GLU A 111 -2.40 -4.03 9.63
CA GLU A 111 -2.13 -4.12 11.07
C GLU A 111 -1.23 -5.30 11.45
N SER A 112 -1.34 -6.41 10.74
CA SER A 112 -0.78 -7.67 11.18
C SER A 112 0.02 -8.48 10.16
N PRO A 113 0.78 -7.86 9.23
CA PRO A 113 1.61 -8.62 8.28
C PRO A 113 2.67 -9.44 9.01
N LEU A 114 2.97 -10.63 8.46
CA LEU A 114 4.05 -11.46 8.94
C LEU A 114 5.31 -11.14 8.12
N PHE A 115 6.31 -10.61 8.81
CA PHE A 115 7.61 -10.36 8.22
C PHE A 115 8.48 -11.61 8.29
N LYS A 116 8.28 -12.54 7.34
CA LYS A 116 9.11 -13.73 7.22
C LYS A 116 10.28 -13.45 6.28
N GLU A 117 11.46 -13.90 6.65
CA GLU A 117 12.68 -13.73 5.84
C GLU A 117 12.54 -14.32 4.42
N GLN A 118 11.83 -15.44 4.29
CA GLN A 118 11.60 -16.06 2.98
C GLN A 118 10.69 -15.21 2.10
N ASP A 119 9.58 -14.69 2.66
CA ASP A 119 8.63 -13.83 1.92
C ASP A 119 9.34 -12.53 1.51
N PHE A 120 10.11 -11.92 2.42
CA PHE A 120 10.93 -10.75 2.12
C PHE A 120 11.89 -10.97 0.96
N LYS A 121 12.62 -12.09 0.93
CA LYS A 121 13.52 -12.42 -0.18
C LYS A 121 12.79 -12.56 -1.51
N SER A 122 11.60 -13.17 -1.48
CA SER A 122 10.75 -13.31 -2.66
C SER A 122 10.27 -11.95 -3.15
N GLU A 123 9.81 -11.06 -2.25
CA GLU A 123 9.32 -9.74 -2.64
C GLU A 123 10.44 -8.82 -3.12
N ILE A 124 11.65 -8.86 -2.54
CA ILE A 124 12.81 -8.17 -3.10
C ILE A 124 13.12 -8.64 -4.53
N ALA A 125 12.94 -9.92 -4.84
CA ALA A 125 13.12 -10.43 -6.20
C ALA A 125 12.02 -9.91 -7.13
N ASN A 126 10.76 -9.90 -6.70
CA ASN A 126 9.62 -9.38 -7.45
C ASN A 126 9.80 -7.90 -7.78
N VAL A 127 10.09 -7.07 -6.78
CA VAL A 127 10.38 -5.62 -6.96
C VAL A 127 11.56 -5.41 -7.91
N ARG A 128 12.60 -6.25 -7.84
CA ARG A 128 13.73 -6.17 -8.77
C ARG A 128 13.32 -6.40 -10.22
N GLU A 129 12.50 -7.41 -10.47
CA GLU A 129 12.02 -7.70 -11.83
C GLU A 129 11.07 -6.60 -12.32
N GLU A 130 10.23 -6.05 -11.46
CA GLU A 130 9.38 -4.92 -11.80
C GLU A 130 10.20 -3.67 -12.17
N LEU A 131 11.22 -3.31 -11.39
CA LEU A 131 12.10 -2.19 -11.72
C LEU A 131 12.86 -2.40 -13.03
N LYS A 132 13.27 -3.64 -13.34
CA LYS A 132 13.86 -3.99 -14.62
C LYS A 132 12.88 -3.82 -15.78
N MET A 133 11.61 -4.22 -15.60
CA MET A 133 10.57 -4.00 -16.61
C MET A 133 10.33 -2.50 -16.82
N ARG A 134 10.19 -1.72 -15.76
CA ARG A 134 9.98 -0.27 -15.81
C ARG A 134 11.15 0.46 -16.48
N LYS A 135 12.38 -0.04 -16.33
CA LYS A 135 13.56 0.50 -17.01
C LYS A 135 13.44 0.48 -18.53
N ASN A 136 12.63 -0.39 -19.13
CA ASN A 136 12.38 -0.43 -20.57
C ASN A 136 11.49 0.73 -21.06
N TYR A 137 10.88 1.51 -20.16
CA TYR A 137 10.22 2.77 -20.49
C TYR A 137 11.28 3.87 -20.60
N HIS A 138 11.95 3.95 -21.73
CA HIS A 138 13.15 4.76 -21.94
C HIS A 138 12.93 6.24 -21.66
N ASP A 139 11.78 6.80 -22.02
CA ASP A 139 11.46 8.20 -21.77
C ASP A 139 11.40 8.51 -20.26
N THR A 140 10.79 7.63 -19.49
CA THR A 140 10.71 7.77 -18.03
C THR A 140 12.09 7.56 -17.39
N GLU A 141 12.84 6.55 -17.80
CA GLU A 141 14.20 6.30 -17.29
C GLU A 141 15.11 7.49 -17.56
N LEU A 142 15.07 8.06 -18.77
CA LEU A 142 15.84 9.25 -19.13
C LEU A 142 15.45 10.48 -18.29
N LEU A 143 14.16 10.69 -18.07
CA LEU A 143 13.68 11.77 -17.21
C LEU A 143 14.20 11.62 -15.78
N LEU A 144 14.09 10.43 -15.20
CA LEU A 144 14.59 10.13 -13.85
C LEU A 144 16.10 10.31 -13.74
N GLU A 145 16.88 9.93 -14.76
CA GLU A 145 18.33 10.17 -14.80
C GLU A 145 18.66 11.65 -14.89
N LEU A 146 17.90 12.43 -15.65
CA LEU A 146 18.06 13.87 -15.73
C LEU A 146 17.75 14.53 -14.37
N GLU A 147 16.64 14.17 -13.74
CA GLU A 147 16.27 14.68 -12.41
C GLU A 147 17.33 14.37 -11.36
N ASP A 148 17.86 13.13 -11.34
CA ASP A 148 18.96 12.75 -10.44
C ASP A 148 20.22 13.59 -10.70
N SER A 149 20.55 13.84 -11.97
CA SER A 149 21.71 14.68 -12.35
C SER A 149 21.56 16.15 -11.94
N LEU A 150 20.33 16.63 -11.83
CA LEU A 150 19.97 17.98 -11.38
C LEU A 150 19.85 18.09 -9.85
N GLY A 151 20.08 16.97 -9.12
CA GLY A 151 20.05 16.94 -7.66
C GLY A 151 18.66 16.75 -7.05
N PHE A 152 17.66 16.35 -7.83
CA PHE A 152 16.37 15.93 -7.28
C PHE A 152 16.49 14.60 -6.54
N VAL A 153 15.50 14.31 -5.68
CA VAL A 153 15.46 13.05 -4.90
C VAL A 153 15.24 11.83 -5.80
N SER A 154 14.59 12.04 -6.96
CA SER A 154 14.31 11.00 -7.96
C SER A 154 15.55 10.18 -8.31
N LYS A 155 15.35 8.89 -8.52
CA LYS A 155 16.40 7.96 -8.95
C LYS A 155 15.90 7.12 -10.11
N SER A 156 16.75 6.91 -11.11
CA SER A 156 16.45 6.01 -12.22
C SER A 156 16.18 4.59 -11.72
N TYR A 157 15.39 3.84 -12.46
CA TYR A 157 15.08 2.42 -12.11
C TYR A 157 16.35 1.57 -12.00
N GLY A 158 17.37 1.88 -12.82
CA GLY A 158 18.68 1.27 -12.72
C GLY A 158 19.39 1.54 -11.39
N ALA A 159 19.35 2.77 -10.88
CA ALA A 159 19.90 3.14 -9.59
C ALA A 159 19.09 2.51 -8.43
N ARG A 160 17.75 2.55 -8.49
CA ARG A 160 16.85 1.92 -7.52
C ARG A 160 17.10 0.42 -7.40
N THR A 161 17.25 -0.29 -8.53
CA THR A 161 17.59 -1.73 -8.54
C THR A 161 18.86 -2.05 -7.76
N LYS A 162 19.89 -1.19 -7.84
CA LYS A 162 21.12 -1.36 -7.06
C LYS A 162 20.91 -1.12 -5.57
N GLN A 163 20.00 -0.23 -5.20
CA GLN A 163 19.68 0.08 -3.80
C GLN A 163 18.93 -1.06 -3.09
N LEU A 164 18.22 -1.93 -3.81
CA LEU A 164 17.47 -3.06 -3.21
C LEU A 164 18.35 -3.94 -2.32
N SER A 165 19.64 -4.10 -2.63
CA SER A 165 20.57 -4.89 -1.81
C SER A 165 20.83 -4.30 -0.42
N LYS A 166 20.51 -3.02 -0.20
CA LYS A 166 20.68 -2.32 1.07
C LYS A 166 19.42 -2.35 1.94
N ILE A 167 18.28 -2.78 1.37
CA ILE A 167 17.02 -2.91 2.09
C ILE A 167 17.06 -4.22 2.86
N THR A 168 16.78 -4.15 4.16
CA THR A 168 16.71 -5.31 5.05
C THR A 168 15.29 -5.43 5.62
N LEU A 169 14.94 -6.62 6.07
CA LEU A 169 13.65 -6.87 6.71
C LEU A 169 13.42 -5.93 7.92
N GLU A 170 14.47 -5.66 8.69
CA GLU A 170 14.44 -4.72 9.81
C GLU A 170 14.06 -3.31 9.35
N VAL A 171 14.66 -2.82 8.27
CA VAL A 171 14.36 -1.48 7.72
C VAL A 171 12.90 -1.39 7.29
N VAL A 172 12.39 -2.41 6.62
CA VAL A 172 10.99 -2.46 6.17
C VAL A 172 10.03 -2.53 7.36
N SER A 173 10.33 -3.36 8.36
CA SER A 173 9.48 -3.49 9.56
C SER A 173 9.43 -2.21 10.39
N ASN A 174 10.50 -1.42 10.41
CA ASN A 174 10.54 -0.12 11.08
C ASN A 174 9.64 0.91 10.39
N VAL A 175 9.61 0.93 9.06
CA VAL A 175 8.66 1.78 8.30
C VAL A 175 7.21 1.43 8.69
N LYS A 176 6.87 0.16 8.78
CA LYS A 176 5.55 -0.27 9.24
C LYS A 176 5.21 0.28 10.63
N PHE A 177 6.10 0.17 11.60
CA PHE A 177 5.83 0.63 12.96
C PHE A 177 5.50 2.13 13.04
N VAL A 178 6.16 2.95 12.25
CA VAL A 178 5.87 4.39 12.17
C VAL A 178 4.49 4.64 11.54
N LEU A 179 4.13 3.89 10.51
CA LEU A 179 2.87 4.05 9.77
C LEU A 179 1.66 3.51 10.55
N VAL A 180 1.74 2.31 11.11
CA VAL A 180 0.62 1.64 11.83
C VAL A 180 0.32 2.31 13.17
N ARG A 181 1.32 2.83 13.87
CA ARG A 181 1.11 3.44 15.19
C ARG A 181 0.32 4.76 15.15
N LEU A 182 0.30 5.44 14.01
CA LEU A 182 -0.34 6.75 13.87
C LEU A 182 -1.80 6.70 13.39
N VAL A 183 -2.26 5.61 12.75
CA VAL A 183 -3.48 5.69 11.93
C VAL A 183 -4.55 4.64 12.24
N LEU A 184 -4.27 3.45 12.78
CA LEU A 184 -5.15 2.30 12.54
C LEU A 184 -6.05 1.81 13.66
N LEU A 185 -5.78 2.09 14.90
CA LEU A 185 -6.58 1.49 16.01
C LEU A 185 -8.05 1.95 16.05
N ASN A 186 -8.39 3.05 15.38
CA ASN A 186 -9.73 3.63 15.44
C ASN A 186 -10.48 3.66 14.09
N ILE A 187 -9.80 3.49 12.94
CA ILE A 187 -10.47 3.57 11.63
C ILE A 187 -11.58 2.54 11.50
N VAL A 188 -11.31 1.29 11.83
CA VAL A 188 -12.31 0.20 11.69
C VAL A 188 -13.50 0.42 12.60
N THR A 189 -13.27 0.84 13.84
CA THR A 189 -14.34 1.06 14.82
C THR A 189 -15.19 2.27 14.45
N GLU A 190 -14.58 3.36 14.02
CA GLU A 190 -15.31 4.58 13.68
C GLU A 190 -16.01 4.48 12.32
N LEU A 191 -15.40 3.87 11.30
CA LEU A 191 -16.08 3.63 10.02
C LEU A 191 -17.26 2.64 10.16
N LYS A 192 -17.13 1.62 11.03
CA LYS A 192 -18.26 0.73 11.37
C LYS A 192 -19.39 1.47 12.09
N LEU A 193 -19.11 2.52 12.87
CA LEU A 193 -20.13 3.35 13.51
C LEU A 193 -20.79 4.32 12.54
N LEU A 194 -20.09 4.77 11.51
CA LEU A 194 -20.62 5.67 10.47
C LEU A 194 -21.48 4.92 9.42
N SER A 195 -21.30 3.59 9.28
CA SER A 195 -22.08 2.74 8.37
C SER A 195 -23.38 2.20 9.00
N GLN A 196 -23.68 2.51 10.27
CA GLN A 196 -24.95 2.19 10.97
C GLN A 196 -25.83 3.44 11.05
#